data_c45834cc2a1a2f11ab42666624324e31
#
_entry.id   c45834cc2a1a2f11ab42666624324e31
#
_cell.length_a   1.000
_cell.length_b   1.000
_cell.length_c   1.000
_cell.angle_alpha   90.00
_cell.angle_beta   90.00
_cell.angle_gamma   90.00
#
_symmetry.space_group_name_H-M   'P 1'
#
loop_
_entity.id
_entity.type
_entity.pdbx_description
1 polymer ?
#
loop_
_entity_poly.entity_id
_entity_poly.type
_entity_poly.pdbx_seq_one_letter_code
_entity_poly.pdbx_strand_id
1 'polypeptide(L)'
;MSQQKQQPVFSPRPGRGFGHGAARGPVSKPKNFSGTLKRLWQAFGKEKKLLPIVFVIVFVDALLMLSAPYLIGKSIDAMTGGEEALSFLSIIILALLGSYILDGALTFLQSWLMAGISQRIVTNLRQALFDKLQKLPIAYFDERTHGELMSRLTNDIDNVSNSISQSTTQLMSGGIVLLGSLVMMLVLSPILTLACLITVPLVFLLTRTIAKRTSVLFKNQQMELGKLNGHIEETISGIQVVQAFNYEQKAIEDFTTINDRLCKIGMKAQVWTGFLMPIMNVINNLGFAMVAIVGGVLAVKGLITVGVIASFLSYSRQFVRPLNDLANIFNVLQSGVAGAERVFEVLDEQEEPLDYPGATVLAHPKGHVVFDQVSFGYRSDQLILKNISFEAQAGSTISLVGPTGAGKTTIVNLLTRFYDVTSGTIYLDGKDIREYSRDSLRRSFGFVLQDTYLFSGTIKENIMYGKPDAADTEVVAAAKMANADVFINRLPMRYDTMLTENGGNLSQGQRQLLAIARVILAKPSLLILDEATSSIDTRTELNIQDALLTIMEGRTSFVIAHRLGTIRDADTIMVVDRGEIVEKGSHDELIEQKGTYYQLFYNQFKNLEAAGE
;
A
#
# COMPACT_ATOMS: atom_id res chain seq x y z
N MET A 1 46.82 -28.36 -32.22
CA MET A 1 45.97 -28.63 -31.06
C MET A 1 45.95 -27.40 -30.19
N SER A 2 45.01 -26.50 -30.47
CA SER A 2 44.81 -25.24 -29.72
C SER A 2 43.45 -25.32 -29.02
N GLN A 3 43.49 -25.40 -27.69
CA GLN A 3 42.30 -25.36 -26.81
C GLN A 3 41.70 -23.95 -26.81
N GLN A 4 40.55 -23.82 -27.41
CA GLN A 4 39.71 -22.65 -27.24
C GLN A 4 39.10 -22.66 -25.80
N LYS A 5 39.46 -21.66 -24.98
CA LYS A 5 38.79 -21.34 -23.70
C LYS A 5 37.41 -20.81 -24.04
N GLN A 6 36.38 -21.56 -23.68
CA GLN A 6 35.01 -21.09 -23.62
C GLN A 6 34.89 -19.98 -22.54
N GLN A 7 34.45 -18.80 -22.97
CA GLN A 7 34.03 -17.72 -22.06
C GLN A 7 32.69 -18.12 -21.40
N PRO A 8 32.50 -17.84 -20.10
CA PRO A 8 31.24 -18.14 -19.44
C PRO A 8 30.15 -17.19 -19.95
N VAL A 9 29.06 -17.77 -20.44
CA VAL A 9 27.82 -17.09 -20.78
C VAL A 9 27.23 -16.52 -19.49
N PHE A 10 27.20 -15.21 -19.37
CA PHE A 10 26.51 -14.49 -18.30
C PHE A 10 25.01 -14.69 -18.48
N SER A 11 24.40 -15.59 -17.74
CA SER A 11 22.95 -15.63 -17.56
C SER A 11 22.55 -14.49 -16.62
N PRO A 12 21.57 -13.64 -16.97
CA PRO A 12 21.05 -12.63 -16.05
C PRO A 12 20.38 -13.37 -14.88
N ARG A 13 20.90 -13.17 -13.66
CA ARG A 13 20.23 -13.60 -12.44
C ARG A 13 18.89 -12.85 -12.37
N PRO A 14 17.77 -13.55 -12.04
CA PRO A 14 16.51 -12.87 -11.80
C PRO A 14 16.74 -11.84 -10.68
N GLY A 15 16.36 -10.60 -10.95
CA GLY A 15 16.47 -9.50 -10.02
C GLY A 15 15.78 -9.88 -8.72
N ARG A 16 16.56 -10.02 -7.65
CA ARG A 16 16.01 -9.95 -6.28
C ARG A 16 15.37 -8.59 -6.18
N GLY A 17 14.05 -8.58 -6.10
CA GLY A 17 13.30 -7.39 -5.73
C GLY A 17 13.97 -6.78 -4.51
N PHE A 18 14.46 -5.56 -4.66
CA PHE A 18 14.92 -4.76 -3.54
C PHE A 18 13.73 -4.65 -2.60
N GLY A 19 13.78 -5.45 -1.51
CA GLY A 19 12.87 -5.27 -0.40
C GLY A 19 12.98 -3.79 -0.01
N HIS A 20 11.91 -3.07 -0.22
CA HIS A 20 11.73 -1.73 0.28
C HIS A 20 11.86 -1.82 1.80
N GLY A 21 13.08 -1.64 2.30
CA GLY A 21 13.27 -1.18 3.65
C GLY A 21 12.51 0.13 3.70
N ALA A 22 11.28 0.05 4.21
CA ALA A 22 10.41 1.20 4.35
C ALA A 22 11.20 2.27 5.11
N ALA A 23 11.72 3.25 4.39
CA ALA A 23 12.12 4.50 4.97
C ALA A 23 10.86 4.98 5.71
N ARG A 24 10.86 4.86 7.04
CA ARG A 24 9.80 5.40 7.89
C ARG A 24 9.72 6.88 7.57
N GLY A 25 8.80 7.25 6.69
CA GLY A 25 8.45 8.64 6.43
C GLY A 25 8.16 9.32 7.76
N PRO A 26 8.24 10.65 7.83
CA PRO A 26 7.92 11.38 9.06
C PRO A 26 6.55 10.89 9.53
N VAL A 27 6.49 10.48 10.81
CA VAL A 27 5.26 9.97 11.44
C VAL A 27 4.18 11.03 11.21
N SER A 28 3.27 10.77 10.27
CA SER A 28 2.20 11.69 9.96
C SER A 28 1.31 11.77 11.20
N LYS A 29 1.08 12.99 11.70
CA LYS A 29 0.18 13.17 12.83
C LYS A 29 -1.24 12.89 12.37
N PRO A 30 -2.00 12.04 13.07
CA PRO A 30 -3.40 11.80 12.75
C PRO A 30 -4.19 13.12 12.88
N LYS A 31 -5.12 13.35 11.97
CA LYS A 31 -5.99 14.53 11.97
C LYS A 31 -6.98 14.49 13.15
N ASN A 32 -7.51 13.27 13.42
CA ASN A 32 -8.49 13.03 14.49
C ASN A 32 -8.08 11.83 15.36
N PHE A 33 -7.10 12.05 16.26
CA PHE A 33 -6.58 10.99 17.13
C PHE A 33 -7.67 10.31 17.97
N SER A 34 -8.52 11.08 18.64
CA SER A 34 -9.55 10.54 19.55
C SER A 34 -10.64 9.77 18.80
N GLY A 35 -11.12 10.30 17.68
CA GLY A 35 -12.13 9.65 16.84
C GLY A 35 -11.62 8.34 16.26
N THR A 36 -10.40 8.33 15.74
CA THR A 36 -9.77 7.14 15.17
C THR A 36 -9.51 6.07 16.24
N LEU A 37 -9.06 6.47 17.43
CA LEU A 37 -8.87 5.53 18.55
C LEU A 37 -10.20 4.87 18.98
N LYS A 38 -11.30 5.63 19.01
CA LYS A 38 -12.64 5.10 19.29
C LYS A 38 -13.08 4.08 18.23
N ARG A 39 -12.84 4.38 16.95
CA ARG A 39 -13.12 3.45 15.84
C ARG A 39 -12.26 2.19 15.91
N LEU A 40 -10.97 2.36 16.20
CA LEU A 40 -10.07 1.24 16.40
C LEU A 40 -10.55 0.34 17.54
N TRP A 41 -11.01 0.95 18.66
CA TRP A 41 -11.65 0.21 19.75
C TRP A 41 -12.92 -0.55 19.30
N GLN A 42 -13.70 0.02 18.39
CA GLN A 42 -14.85 -0.68 17.81
C GLN A 42 -14.43 -1.86 16.94
N ALA A 43 -13.34 -1.71 16.17
CA ALA A 43 -12.78 -2.76 15.31
C ALA A 43 -12.27 -4.00 16.07
N PHE A 44 -12.00 -3.89 17.39
CA PHE A 44 -11.73 -5.07 18.24
C PHE A 44 -12.89 -6.08 18.26
N GLY A 45 -14.12 -5.66 17.99
CA GLY A 45 -15.27 -6.56 17.86
C GLY A 45 -15.41 -7.59 19.00
N LYS A 46 -15.36 -8.87 18.65
CA LYS A 46 -15.45 -10.00 19.60
C LYS A 46 -14.21 -10.14 20.50
N GLU A 47 -13.05 -9.66 20.03
CA GLU A 47 -11.77 -9.75 20.75
C GLU A 47 -11.75 -8.90 22.03
N LYS A 48 -12.65 -7.92 22.18
CA LYS A 48 -12.81 -7.13 23.40
C LYS A 48 -13.00 -7.99 24.64
N LYS A 49 -13.60 -9.19 24.49
CA LYS A 49 -13.84 -10.11 25.60
C LYS A 49 -12.55 -10.71 26.18
N LEU A 50 -11.47 -10.73 25.41
CA LEU A 50 -10.16 -11.22 25.86
C LEU A 50 -9.32 -10.15 26.57
N LEU A 51 -9.59 -8.87 26.31
CA LEU A 51 -8.82 -7.76 26.90
C LEU A 51 -8.88 -7.72 28.44
N PRO A 52 -10.04 -7.98 29.13
CA PRO A 52 -10.06 -8.09 30.59
C PRO A 52 -9.18 -9.22 31.12
N ILE A 53 -9.08 -10.35 30.39
CA ILE A 53 -8.22 -11.47 30.78
C ILE A 53 -6.76 -11.03 30.68
N VAL A 54 -6.37 -10.38 29.57
CA VAL A 54 -5.03 -9.82 29.42
C VAL A 54 -4.74 -8.79 30.50
N PHE A 55 -5.70 -7.93 30.84
CA PHE A 55 -5.54 -6.95 31.92
C PHE A 55 -5.26 -7.62 33.25
N VAL A 56 -6.00 -8.67 33.61
CA VAL A 56 -5.77 -9.44 34.86
C VAL A 56 -4.38 -10.07 34.87
N ILE A 57 -3.94 -10.67 33.74
CA ILE A 57 -2.60 -11.25 33.62
C ILE A 57 -1.54 -10.17 33.84
N VAL A 58 -1.65 -9.01 33.13
CA VAL A 58 -0.75 -7.86 33.27
C VAL A 58 -0.74 -7.33 34.71
N PHE A 59 -1.89 -7.29 35.36
CA PHE A 59 -2.00 -6.81 36.74
C PHE A 59 -1.28 -7.76 37.72
N VAL A 60 -1.49 -9.07 37.59
CA VAL A 60 -0.81 -10.07 38.41
C VAL A 60 0.69 -10.06 38.17
N ASP A 61 1.11 -9.99 36.91
CA ASP A 61 2.51 -9.87 36.48
C ASP A 61 3.18 -8.65 37.09
N ALA A 62 2.55 -7.48 37.02
CA ALA A 62 3.02 -6.25 37.64
C ALA A 62 3.15 -6.36 39.17
N LEU A 63 2.21 -7.05 39.86
CA LEU A 63 2.33 -7.28 41.29
C LEU A 63 3.51 -8.19 41.63
N LEU A 64 3.78 -9.24 40.85
CA LEU A 64 4.95 -10.09 41.02
C LEU A 64 6.24 -9.29 40.82
N MET A 65 6.31 -8.48 39.74
CA MET A 65 7.43 -7.60 39.45
C MET A 65 7.69 -6.59 40.59
N LEU A 66 6.61 -6.07 41.24
CA LEU A 66 6.70 -5.17 42.38
C LEU A 66 7.08 -5.90 43.69
N SER A 67 6.80 -7.19 43.80
CA SER A 67 7.15 -7.97 45.01
C SER A 67 8.66 -8.28 45.06
N ALA A 68 9.33 -8.45 43.92
CA ALA A 68 10.73 -8.87 43.87
C ALA A 68 11.71 -7.92 44.58
N PRO A 69 11.65 -6.58 44.43
CA PRO A 69 12.52 -5.68 45.18
C PRO A 69 12.31 -5.74 46.68
N TYR A 70 11.07 -5.94 47.14
CA TYR A 70 10.76 -6.10 48.56
C TYR A 70 11.39 -7.38 49.12
N LEU A 71 11.24 -8.50 48.40
CA LEU A 71 11.84 -9.77 48.80
C LEU A 71 13.37 -9.72 48.80
N ILE A 72 14.00 -9.02 47.84
CA ILE A 72 15.45 -8.78 47.80
C ILE A 72 15.89 -8.04 49.08
N GLY A 73 15.18 -6.98 49.47
CA GLY A 73 15.49 -6.26 50.71
C GLY A 73 15.36 -7.13 51.96
N LYS A 74 14.29 -7.93 52.02
CA LYS A 74 14.11 -8.89 53.12
C LYS A 74 15.21 -9.96 53.17
N SER A 75 15.69 -10.42 51.99
CA SER A 75 16.83 -11.34 51.92
C SER A 75 18.10 -10.73 52.55
N ILE A 76 18.38 -9.46 52.25
CA ILE A 76 19.56 -8.74 52.76
C ILE A 76 19.41 -8.54 54.27
N ASP A 77 18.25 -8.18 54.77
CA ASP A 77 17.98 -8.07 56.21
C ASP A 77 18.18 -9.42 56.91
N ALA A 78 17.74 -10.52 56.30
CA ALA A 78 17.91 -11.86 56.85
C ALA A 78 19.41 -12.28 56.91
N MET A 79 20.24 -11.87 55.97
CA MET A 79 21.67 -12.15 55.96
C MET A 79 22.40 -11.49 57.17
N THR A 80 21.86 -10.42 57.72
CA THR A 80 22.44 -9.70 58.87
C THR A 80 21.91 -10.21 60.23
N GLY A 81 21.01 -11.18 60.27
CA GLY A 81 20.20 -11.57 61.44
C GLY A 81 20.61 -12.86 62.18
N GLY A 82 21.79 -13.46 61.94
CA GLY A 82 22.27 -14.65 62.66
C GLY A 82 21.69 -16.01 62.14
N GLU A 83 21.98 -17.14 62.87
CA GLU A 83 21.67 -18.50 62.36
C GLU A 83 20.20 -18.82 62.16
N GLU A 84 19.28 -18.32 62.94
CA GLU A 84 17.83 -18.50 62.78
C GLU A 84 17.29 -17.81 61.51
N ALA A 85 17.96 -16.75 61.05
CA ALA A 85 17.61 -16.02 59.87
C ALA A 85 18.01 -16.74 58.56
N LEU A 86 18.94 -17.70 58.60
CA LEU A 86 19.35 -18.48 57.42
C LEU A 86 18.27 -19.44 56.91
N SER A 87 17.46 -20.02 57.78
CA SER A 87 16.31 -20.85 57.37
C SER A 87 15.24 -20.00 56.68
N PHE A 88 14.99 -18.78 57.15
CA PHE A 88 14.08 -17.83 56.54
C PHE A 88 14.57 -17.30 55.19
N LEU A 89 15.91 -17.14 55.06
CA LEU A 89 16.53 -16.74 53.78
C LEU A 89 16.25 -17.76 52.67
N SER A 90 16.32 -19.07 52.94
CA SER A 90 16.02 -20.11 51.95
C SER A 90 14.58 -20.03 51.44
N ILE A 91 13.61 -19.71 52.29
CA ILE A 91 12.20 -19.52 51.91
C ILE A 91 12.05 -18.30 50.99
N ILE A 92 12.73 -17.19 51.33
CA ILE A 92 12.67 -15.97 50.52
C ILE A 92 13.29 -16.19 49.14
N ILE A 93 14.41 -16.92 49.07
CA ILE A 93 15.07 -17.24 47.79
C ILE A 93 14.16 -18.12 46.91
N LEU A 94 13.50 -19.13 47.51
CA LEU A 94 12.53 -19.96 46.79
C LEU A 94 11.32 -19.16 46.33
N ALA A 95 10.81 -18.23 47.14
CA ALA A 95 9.72 -17.32 46.77
C ALA A 95 10.14 -16.39 45.63
N LEU A 96 11.37 -15.84 45.64
CA LEU A 96 11.95 -15.05 44.57
C LEU A 96 12.08 -15.86 43.26
N LEU A 97 12.61 -17.08 43.33
CA LEU A 97 12.72 -17.96 42.19
C LEU A 97 11.34 -18.28 41.60
N GLY A 98 10.38 -18.62 42.46
CA GLY A 98 9.01 -18.84 42.05
C GLY A 98 8.36 -17.62 41.43
N SER A 99 8.59 -16.41 41.96
CA SER A 99 8.06 -15.18 41.40
C SER A 99 8.63 -14.89 40.01
N TYR A 100 9.94 -15.08 39.75
CA TYR A 100 10.55 -14.88 38.43
C TYR A 100 10.10 -15.92 37.40
N ILE A 101 9.92 -17.19 37.82
CA ILE A 101 9.40 -18.22 36.91
C ILE A 101 7.95 -17.89 36.51
N LEU A 102 7.14 -17.48 37.50
CA LEU A 102 5.76 -17.11 37.23
C LEU A 102 5.61 -15.85 36.40
N ASP A 103 6.43 -14.82 36.68
CA ASP A 103 6.57 -13.59 35.87
C ASP A 103 6.89 -13.94 34.40
N GLY A 104 7.91 -14.78 34.17
CA GLY A 104 8.25 -15.25 32.82
C GLY A 104 7.11 -15.99 32.11
N ALA A 105 6.39 -16.85 32.84
CA ALA A 105 5.24 -17.59 32.31
C ALA A 105 4.06 -16.66 31.97
N LEU A 106 3.75 -15.70 32.84
CA LEU A 106 2.68 -14.72 32.61
C LEU A 106 3.01 -13.75 31.47
N THR A 107 4.25 -13.26 31.42
CA THR A 107 4.73 -12.43 30.29
C THR A 107 4.64 -13.18 28.95
N PHE A 108 5.02 -14.47 28.93
CA PHE A 108 4.86 -15.30 27.73
C PHE A 108 3.37 -15.45 27.33
N LEU A 109 2.51 -15.81 28.30
CA LEU A 109 1.07 -15.98 28.08
C LEU A 109 0.42 -14.68 27.55
N GLN A 110 0.74 -13.55 28.18
CA GLN A 110 0.31 -12.23 27.77
C GLN A 110 0.73 -11.92 26.33
N SER A 111 2.00 -12.14 25.98
CA SER A 111 2.53 -11.88 24.64
C SER A 111 1.85 -12.76 23.59
N TRP A 112 1.63 -14.04 23.91
CA TRP A 112 0.94 -14.99 23.05
C TRP A 112 -0.53 -14.59 22.80
N LEU A 113 -1.25 -14.20 23.85
CA LEU A 113 -2.64 -13.74 23.72
C LEU A 113 -2.74 -12.45 22.90
N MET A 114 -1.87 -11.47 23.19
CA MET A 114 -1.88 -10.19 22.47
C MET A 114 -1.48 -10.35 20.99
N ALA A 115 -0.52 -11.23 20.68
CA ALA A 115 -0.19 -11.56 19.30
C ALA A 115 -1.41 -12.15 18.57
N GLY A 116 -2.12 -13.10 19.21
CA GLY A 116 -3.32 -13.69 18.65
C GLY A 116 -4.45 -12.66 18.42
N ILE A 117 -4.72 -11.79 19.39
CA ILE A 117 -5.71 -10.70 19.27
C ILE A 117 -5.33 -9.77 18.12
N SER A 118 -4.09 -9.30 18.10
CA SER A 118 -3.59 -8.37 17.07
C SER A 118 -3.73 -8.95 15.67
N GLN A 119 -3.30 -10.20 15.47
CA GLN A 119 -3.36 -10.84 14.15
C GLN A 119 -4.80 -11.06 13.65
N ARG A 120 -5.75 -11.41 14.52
CA ARG A 120 -7.16 -11.52 14.14
C ARG A 120 -7.77 -10.19 13.75
N ILE A 121 -7.44 -9.10 14.46
CA ILE A 121 -7.88 -7.74 14.08
C ILE A 121 -7.31 -7.34 12.74
N VAL A 122 -6.02 -7.57 12.52
CA VAL A 122 -5.32 -7.27 11.26
C VAL A 122 -5.92 -8.03 10.10
N THR A 123 -6.19 -9.33 10.26
CA THR A 123 -6.83 -10.16 9.23
C THR A 123 -8.21 -9.60 8.85
N ASN A 124 -9.03 -9.26 9.86
CA ASN A 124 -10.35 -8.69 9.62
C ASN A 124 -10.28 -7.32 8.91
N LEU A 125 -9.31 -6.47 9.30
CA LEU A 125 -9.12 -5.16 8.65
C LEU A 125 -8.64 -5.30 7.21
N ARG A 126 -7.69 -6.22 6.94
CA ARG A 126 -7.22 -6.49 5.56
C ARG A 126 -8.35 -7.00 4.68
N GLN A 127 -9.13 -7.94 5.20
CA GLN A 127 -10.27 -8.48 4.46
C GLN A 127 -11.30 -7.38 4.17
N ALA A 128 -11.70 -6.63 5.19
CA ALA A 128 -12.67 -5.53 5.02
C ALA A 128 -12.16 -4.47 4.03
N LEU A 129 -10.87 -4.14 4.08
CA LEU A 129 -10.25 -3.17 3.17
C LEU A 129 -10.21 -3.71 1.73
N PHE A 130 -9.83 -4.99 1.55
CA PHE A 130 -9.79 -5.61 0.24
C PHE A 130 -11.20 -5.75 -0.37
N ASP A 131 -12.19 -6.19 0.42
CA ASP A 131 -13.60 -6.27 0.00
C ASP A 131 -14.14 -4.88 -0.39
N LYS A 132 -13.75 -3.84 0.35
CA LYS A 132 -14.10 -2.45 0.05
C LYS A 132 -13.50 -1.98 -1.27
N LEU A 133 -12.21 -2.23 -1.49
CA LEU A 133 -11.52 -1.85 -2.73
C LEU A 133 -12.19 -2.48 -3.97
N GLN A 134 -12.71 -3.72 -3.88
CA GLN A 134 -13.43 -4.35 -5.00
C GLN A 134 -14.77 -3.68 -5.34
N LYS A 135 -15.30 -2.85 -4.43
CA LYS A 135 -16.61 -2.18 -4.59
C LYS A 135 -16.50 -0.69 -4.89
N LEU A 136 -15.28 -0.16 -4.89
CA LEU A 136 -15.07 1.25 -5.18
C LEU A 136 -15.15 1.54 -6.69
N PRO A 137 -15.65 2.73 -7.07
CA PRO A 137 -15.70 3.14 -8.47
C PRO A 137 -14.30 3.32 -9.07
N ILE A 138 -14.16 3.17 -10.38
CA ILE A 138 -12.89 3.36 -11.11
C ILE A 138 -12.30 4.74 -10.84
N ALA A 139 -13.12 5.78 -10.71
CA ALA A 139 -12.68 7.14 -10.36
C ALA A 139 -11.76 7.19 -9.13
N TYR A 140 -12.00 6.34 -8.13
CA TYR A 140 -11.18 6.25 -6.95
C TYR A 140 -9.73 5.81 -7.26
N PHE A 141 -9.57 4.89 -8.22
CA PHE A 141 -8.28 4.35 -8.64
C PHE A 141 -7.54 5.29 -9.58
N ASP A 142 -8.27 6.05 -10.42
CA ASP A 142 -7.69 7.02 -11.34
C ASP A 142 -7.05 8.22 -10.60
N GLU A 143 -7.58 8.57 -9.41
CA GLU A 143 -7.05 9.67 -8.59
C GLU A 143 -5.86 9.28 -7.71
N ARG A 144 -5.58 7.98 -7.52
CA ARG A 144 -4.61 7.49 -6.55
C ARG A 144 -3.58 6.57 -7.18
N THR A 145 -2.35 6.62 -6.66
CA THR A 145 -1.30 5.73 -7.16
C THR A 145 -1.44 4.32 -6.58
N HIS A 146 -1.07 3.32 -7.37
CA HIS A 146 -1.04 1.91 -6.91
C HIS A 146 -0.19 1.72 -5.66
N GLY A 147 0.95 2.44 -5.56
CA GLY A 147 1.83 2.40 -4.39
C GLY A 147 1.17 2.90 -3.12
N GLU A 148 0.31 3.93 -3.20
CA GLU A 148 -0.45 4.43 -2.06
C GLU A 148 -1.44 3.36 -1.56
N LEU A 149 -2.19 2.74 -2.46
CA LEU A 149 -3.17 1.69 -2.10
C LEU A 149 -2.49 0.47 -1.49
N MET A 150 -1.37 0.03 -2.06
CA MET A 150 -0.57 -1.07 -1.52
C MET A 150 -0.01 -0.73 -0.13
N SER A 151 0.46 0.51 0.08
CA SER A 151 0.95 0.96 1.39
C SER A 151 -0.15 0.92 2.46
N ARG A 152 -1.41 1.21 2.11
CA ARG A 152 -2.55 1.12 3.03
C ARG A 152 -2.86 -0.33 3.42
N LEU A 153 -2.78 -1.27 2.47
CA LEU A 153 -3.02 -2.71 2.70
C LEU A 153 -1.90 -3.39 3.51
N THR A 154 -0.67 -2.86 3.44
CA THR A 154 0.51 -3.45 4.07
C THR A 154 0.99 -2.62 5.25
N ASN A 155 1.72 -1.53 4.98
CA ASN A 155 2.43 -0.74 5.99
C ASN A 155 1.50 -0.13 7.05
N ASP A 156 0.35 0.42 6.64
CA ASP A 156 -0.57 1.07 7.57
C ASP A 156 -1.23 0.06 8.51
N ILE A 157 -1.64 -1.09 7.99
CA ILE A 157 -2.20 -2.18 8.81
C ILE A 157 -1.12 -2.77 9.73
N ASP A 158 0.14 -2.91 9.30
CA ASP A 158 1.23 -3.38 10.13
C ASP A 158 1.56 -2.38 11.25
N ASN A 159 1.46 -1.07 11.00
CA ASN A 159 1.57 -0.05 12.04
C ASN A 159 0.44 -0.18 13.08
N VAL A 160 -0.77 -0.47 12.65
CA VAL A 160 -1.91 -0.78 13.55
C VAL A 160 -1.60 -2.02 14.38
N SER A 161 -1.11 -3.11 13.76
CA SER A 161 -0.73 -4.35 14.45
C SER A 161 0.29 -4.10 15.57
N ASN A 162 1.37 -3.41 15.24
CA ASN A 162 2.44 -3.08 16.18
C ASN A 162 1.93 -2.20 17.34
N SER A 163 1.08 -1.23 17.04
CA SER A 163 0.46 -0.37 18.06
C SER A 163 -0.42 -1.17 19.00
N ILE A 164 -1.25 -2.08 18.49
CA ILE A 164 -2.13 -2.92 19.32
C ILE A 164 -1.31 -3.87 20.19
N SER A 165 -0.35 -4.60 19.62
CA SER A 165 0.39 -5.65 20.34
C SER A 165 1.36 -5.09 21.37
N GLN A 166 2.12 -4.04 21.03
CA GLN A 166 3.15 -3.50 21.92
C GLN A 166 2.65 -2.37 22.81
N SER A 167 2.04 -1.33 22.21
CA SER A 167 1.70 -0.13 22.99
C SER A 167 0.62 -0.38 24.02
N THR A 168 -0.37 -1.22 23.73
CA THR A 168 -1.44 -1.53 24.68
C THR A 168 -0.87 -2.20 25.93
N THR A 169 -0.05 -3.23 25.76
CA THR A 169 0.56 -3.97 26.84
C THR A 169 1.51 -3.10 27.67
N GLN A 170 2.40 -2.35 26.99
CA GLN A 170 3.34 -1.46 27.66
C GLN A 170 2.66 -0.32 28.44
N LEU A 171 1.57 0.24 27.93
CA LEU A 171 0.78 1.25 28.65
C LEU A 171 0.13 0.67 29.91
N MET A 172 -0.46 -0.53 29.80
CA MET A 172 -1.10 -1.20 30.95
C MET A 172 -0.08 -1.55 32.03
N SER A 173 0.99 -2.27 31.68
CA SER A 173 2.02 -2.69 32.64
C SER A 173 2.81 -1.50 33.19
N GLY A 174 3.24 -0.57 32.31
CA GLY A 174 4.01 0.62 32.70
C GLY A 174 3.24 1.53 33.66
N GLY A 175 1.93 1.72 33.46
CA GLY A 175 1.08 2.48 34.37
C GLY A 175 0.99 1.84 35.77
N ILE A 176 0.76 0.51 35.81
CA ILE A 176 0.66 -0.23 37.09
C ILE A 176 1.99 -0.24 37.83
N VAL A 177 3.11 -0.50 37.10
CA VAL A 177 4.46 -0.53 37.67
C VAL A 177 4.88 0.84 38.18
N LEU A 178 4.57 1.92 37.45
CA LEU A 178 4.88 3.29 37.86
C LEU A 178 4.14 3.68 39.15
N LEU A 179 2.84 3.46 39.18
CA LEU A 179 2.02 3.76 40.39
C LEU A 179 2.40 2.85 41.54
N GLY A 180 2.55 1.56 41.30
CA GLY A 180 2.88 0.57 42.31
C GLY A 180 4.27 0.79 42.90
N SER A 181 5.30 1.10 42.07
CA SER A 181 6.64 1.42 42.60
C SER A 181 6.63 2.70 43.43
N LEU A 182 5.87 3.74 43.04
CA LEU A 182 5.72 4.96 43.83
C LEU A 182 5.08 4.68 45.19
N VAL A 183 4.00 3.88 45.21
CA VAL A 183 3.35 3.48 46.46
C VAL A 183 4.31 2.70 47.35
N MET A 184 5.04 1.72 46.80
CA MET A 184 6.02 0.95 47.59
C MET A 184 7.16 1.83 48.12
N MET A 185 7.63 2.79 47.35
CA MET A 185 8.65 3.77 47.77
C MET A 185 8.14 4.61 48.96
N LEU A 186 6.88 5.10 48.88
CA LEU A 186 6.26 5.89 49.96
C LEU A 186 6.06 5.05 51.23
N VAL A 187 5.66 3.79 51.09
CA VAL A 187 5.48 2.86 52.24
C VAL A 187 6.80 2.53 52.90
N LEU A 188 7.87 2.32 52.14
CA LEU A 188 9.19 1.99 52.65
C LEU A 188 9.87 3.18 53.36
N SER A 189 9.88 4.33 52.75
CA SER A 189 10.46 5.56 53.34
C SER A 189 10.04 6.81 52.55
N PRO A 190 9.14 7.66 53.10
CA PRO A 190 8.75 8.93 52.47
C PRO A 190 9.94 9.88 52.27
N ILE A 191 10.95 9.87 53.16
CA ILE A 191 12.13 10.73 53.08
C ILE A 191 13.00 10.34 51.89
N LEU A 192 13.24 9.04 51.68
CA LEU A 192 13.99 8.54 50.51
C LEU A 192 13.20 8.80 49.19
N THR A 193 11.88 8.71 49.25
CA THR A 193 11.02 8.99 48.09
C THR A 193 11.16 10.45 47.67
N LEU A 194 11.14 11.39 48.62
CA LEU A 194 11.37 12.81 48.34
C LEU A 194 12.76 13.06 47.72
N ALA A 195 13.80 12.43 48.29
CA ALA A 195 15.17 12.52 47.75
C ALA A 195 15.27 11.99 46.31
N CYS A 196 14.58 10.87 46.00
CA CYS A 196 14.56 10.30 44.67
C CYS A 196 13.78 11.18 43.67
N LEU A 197 12.65 11.75 44.10
CA LEU A 197 11.81 12.59 43.24
C LEU A 197 12.52 13.86 42.75
N ILE A 198 13.60 14.32 43.40
CA ILE A 198 14.41 15.46 42.95
C ILE A 198 15.04 15.16 41.56
N THR A 199 15.32 13.90 41.26
CA THR A 199 15.93 13.53 39.96
C THR A 199 14.92 13.61 38.80
N VAL A 200 13.61 13.49 39.04
CA VAL A 200 12.57 13.46 38.01
C VAL A 200 12.48 14.78 37.21
N PRO A 201 12.41 15.96 37.82
CA PRO A 201 12.43 17.23 37.09
C PRO A 201 13.69 17.39 36.23
N LEU A 202 14.84 16.90 36.72
CA LEU A 202 16.10 16.98 36.01
C LEU A 202 16.07 16.10 34.75
N VAL A 203 15.57 14.87 34.85
CA VAL A 203 15.35 13.97 33.72
C VAL A 203 14.38 14.62 32.71
N PHE A 204 13.27 15.16 33.16
CA PHE A 204 12.29 15.81 32.28
C PHE A 204 12.87 17.00 31.52
N LEU A 205 13.58 17.89 32.22
CA LEU A 205 14.21 19.08 31.62
C LEU A 205 15.25 18.67 30.57
N LEU A 206 16.08 17.69 30.89
CA LEU A 206 17.10 17.17 29.98
C LEU A 206 16.48 16.56 28.73
N THR A 207 15.55 15.62 28.93
CA THR A 207 14.87 14.93 27.81
C THR A 207 14.17 15.94 26.90
N ARG A 208 13.47 16.93 27.47
CA ARG A 208 12.79 17.99 26.71
C ARG A 208 13.80 18.82 25.90
N THR A 209 14.95 19.15 26.49
CA THR A 209 15.98 19.97 25.83
C THR A 209 16.63 19.22 24.67
N ILE A 210 17.00 17.97 24.88
CA ILE A 210 17.59 17.13 23.84
C ILE A 210 16.56 16.86 22.73
N ALA A 211 15.33 16.47 23.09
CA ALA A 211 14.27 16.19 22.12
C ALA A 211 13.97 17.40 21.21
N LYS A 212 13.96 18.63 21.76
CA LYS A 212 13.76 19.84 20.96
C LYS A 212 14.88 20.07 19.96
N ARG A 213 16.14 19.80 20.33
CA ARG A 213 17.31 19.95 19.46
C ARG A 213 17.38 18.86 18.40
N THR A 214 17.19 17.61 18.79
CA THR A 214 17.25 16.46 17.88
C THR A 214 16.10 16.44 16.90
N SER A 215 14.90 16.86 17.27
CA SER A 215 13.74 16.94 16.36
C SER A 215 14.01 17.80 15.12
N VAL A 216 14.68 18.95 15.29
CA VAL A 216 15.04 19.83 14.16
C VAL A 216 16.10 19.15 13.27
N LEU A 217 17.11 18.51 13.89
CA LEU A 217 18.16 17.82 13.16
C LEU A 217 17.62 16.61 12.38
N PHE A 218 16.76 15.81 12.98
CA PHE A 218 16.10 14.69 12.27
C PHE A 218 15.21 15.15 11.14
N LYS A 219 14.46 16.26 11.29
CA LYS A 219 13.68 16.85 10.20
C LYS A 219 14.57 17.23 9.02
N ASN A 220 15.71 17.89 9.29
CA ASN A 220 16.65 18.27 8.25
C ASN A 220 17.33 17.06 7.61
N GLN A 221 17.69 16.04 8.41
CA GLN A 221 18.22 14.77 7.91
C GLN A 221 17.23 14.08 6.97
N GLN A 222 15.94 14.05 7.33
CA GLN A 222 14.92 13.45 6.48
C GLN A 222 14.70 14.22 5.17
N MET A 223 14.82 15.55 5.20
CA MET A 223 14.77 16.38 3.98
C MET A 223 15.95 16.06 3.03
N GLU A 224 17.17 16.00 3.54
CA GLU A 224 18.33 15.68 2.71
C GLU A 224 18.30 14.22 2.22
N LEU A 225 17.81 13.28 3.04
CA LEU A 225 17.58 11.89 2.62
C LEU A 225 16.55 11.81 1.48
N GLY A 226 15.47 12.62 1.55
CA GLY A 226 14.48 12.72 0.48
C GLY A 226 15.09 13.23 -0.83
N LYS A 227 15.96 14.24 -0.77
CA LYS A 227 16.70 14.74 -1.96
C LYS A 227 17.63 13.68 -2.53
N LEU A 228 18.35 12.95 -1.65
CA LEU A 228 19.25 11.89 -2.07
C LEU A 228 18.47 10.76 -2.79
N ASN A 229 17.38 10.31 -2.20
CA ASN A 229 16.54 9.27 -2.80
C ASN A 229 15.95 9.73 -4.15
N GLY A 230 15.47 10.97 -4.25
CA GLY A 230 14.99 11.53 -5.52
C GLY A 230 16.07 11.56 -6.59
N HIS A 231 17.29 11.98 -6.25
CA HIS A 231 18.41 11.98 -7.18
C HIS A 231 18.82 10.57 -7.62
N ILE A 232 18.82 9.60 -6.69
CA ILE A 232 19.10 8.18 -7.02
C ILE A 232 18.01 7.64 -7.95
N GLU A 233 16.73 7.85 -7.64
CA GLU A 233 15.60 7.38 -8.45
C GLU A 233 15.65 7.96 -9.86
N GLU A 234 15.87 9.28 -10.00
CA GLU A 234 16.00 9.96 -11.28
C GLU A 234 17.18 9.43 -12.09
N THR A 235 18.35 9.31 -11.47
CA THR A 235 19.57 8.83 -12.13
C THR A 235 19.46 7.38 -12.58
N ILE A 236 18.92 6.49 -11.72
CA ILE A 236 18.75 5.06 -12.05
C ILE A 236 17.67 4.87 -13.11
N SER A 237 16.54 5.57 -13.00
CA SER A 237 15.47 5.50 -14.01
C SER A 237 15.92 6.04 -15.36
N GLY A 238 16.75 7.09 -15.36
CA GLY A 238 17.32 7.69 -16.56
C GLY A 238 18.71 7.17 -16.94
N ILE A 239 19.16 6.02 -16.43
CA ILE A 239 20.56 5.56 -16.57
C ILE A 239 21.02 5.47 -18.04
N GLN A 240 20.16 5.06 -18.95
CA GLN A 240 20.47 5.01 -20.38
C GLN A 240 20.78 6.41 -20.94
N VAL A 241 20.04 7.42 -20.49
CA VAL A 241 20.25 8.82 -20.89
C VAL A 241 21.56 9.35 -20.29
N VAL A 242 21.79 9.08 -18.98
CA VAL A 242 23.03 9.44 -18.30
C VAL A 242 24.24 8.90 -19.06
N GLN A 243 24.23 7.61 -19.41
CA GLN A 243 25.32 6.97 -20.17
C GLN A 243 25.43 7.48 -21.61
N ALA A 244 24.30 7.65 -22.31
CA ALA A 244 24.31 8.12 -23.70
C ALA A 244 24.91 9.54 -23.86
N PHE A 245 24.76 10.38 -22.83
CA PHE A 245 25.30 11.75 -22.81
C PHE A 245 26.60 11.89 -22.00
N ASN A 246 27.20 10.80 -21.51
CA ASN A 246 28.42 10.78 -20.66
C ASN A 246 28.28 11.71 -19.44
N TYR A 247 27.12 11.67 -18.78
CA TYR A 247 26.79 12.56 -17.65
C TYR A 247 27.08 11.94 -16.27
N GLU A 248 27.73 10.76 -16.24
CA GLU A 248 27.99 9.98 -15.02
C GLU A 248 28.79 10.77 -14.01
N GLN A 249 29.85 11.45 -14.45
CA GLN A 249 30.73 12.22 -13.54
C GLN A 249 29.95 13.33 -12.82
N LYS A 250 29.07 14.01 -13.54
CA LYS A 250 28.24 15.07 -12.97
C LYS A 250 27.20 14.51 -12.00
N ALA A 251 26.56 13.38 -12.34
CA ALA A 251 25.62 12.70 -11.45
C ALA A 251 26.30 12.25 -10.13
N ILE A 252 27.55 11.76 -10.20
CA ILE A 252 28.37 11.39 -9.04
C ILE A 252 28.72 12.63 -8.19
N GLU A 253 29.08 13.76 -8.80
CA GLU A 253 29.37 14.99 -8.07
C GLU A 253 28.15 15.51 -7.31
N ASP A 254 26.98 15.52 -7.96
CA ASP A 254 25.72 15.95 -7.35
C ASP A 254 25.30 15.01 -6.22
N PHE A 255 25.40 13.69 -6.44
CA PHE A 255 25.20 12.68 -5.38
C PHE A 255 26.12 12.93 -4.19
N THR A 256 27.43 13.11 -4.44
CA THR A 256 28.42 13.32 -3.37
C THR A 256 28.08 14.58 -2.57
N THR A 257 27.69 15.66 -3.24
CA THR A 257 27.33 16.92 -2.59
C THR A 257 26.13 16.75 -1.66
N ILE A 258 25.08 16.04 -2.09
CA ILE A 258 23.89 15.77 -1.28
C ILE A 258 24.25 14.82 -0.12
N ASN A 259 25.03 13.77 -0.40
CA ASN A 259 25.44 12.76 0.57
C ASN A 259 26.32 13.38 1.68
N ASP A 260 27.23 14.28 1.35
CA ASP A 260 28.06 14.98 2.33
C ASP A 260 27.23 15.88 3.26
N ARG A 261 26.21 16.55 2.72
CA ARG A 261 25.27 17.34 3.56
C ARG A 261 24.48 16.41 4.49
N LEU A 262 23.94 15.30 3.95
CA LEU A 262 23.24 14.30 4.75
C LEU A 262 24.14 13.75 5.87
N CYS A 263 25.40 13.41 5.55
CA CYS A 263 26.38 12.93 6.50
C CYS A 263 26.63 13.95 7.64
N LYS A 264 26.89 15.21 7.30
CA LYS A 264 27.12 16.28 8.30
C LYS A 264 25.92 16.51 9.23
N ILE A 265 24.70 16.49 8.68
CA ILE A 265 23.47 16.63 9.47
C ILE A 265 23.23 15.38 10.31
N GLY A 266 23.42 14.19 9.73
CA GLY A 266 23.29 12.89 10.40
C GLY A 266 24.26 12.76 11.58
N MET A 267 25.52 13.13 11.40
CA MET A 267 26.50 13.16 12.51
C MET A 267 26.03 14.06 13.65
N LYS A 268 25.55 15.28 13.35
CA LYS A 268 25.05 16.18 14.40
C LYS A 268 23.82 15.60 15.11
N ALA A 269 22.89 14.99 14.37
CA ALA A 269 21.73 14.34 14.95
C ALA A 269 22.14 13.17 15.86
N GLN A 270 23.08 12.33 15.40
CA GLN A 270 23.55 11.16 16.13
C GLN A 270 24.32 11.56 17.40
N VAL A 271 25.18 12.59 17.35
CA VAL A 271 25.92 13.11 18.53
C VAL A 271 24.91 13.60 19.58
N TRP A 272 23.93 14.43 19.20
CA TRP A 272 22.93 14.93 20.16
C TRP A 272 22.07 13.80 20.76
N THR A 273 21.67 12.83 19.95
CA THR A 273 20.94 11.65 20.44
C THR A 273 21.82 10.76 21.30
N GLY A 274 23.10 10.59 20.92
CA GLY A 274 24.05 9.77 21.62
C GLY A 274 24.39 10.28 23.04
N PHE A 275 24.26 11.58 23.30
CA PHE A 275 24.41 12.13 24.65
C PHE A 275 23.28 11.77 25.61
N LEU A 276 22.10 11.40 25.11
CA LEU A 276 20.92 11.14 25.95
C LEU A 276 21.20 10.05 26.99
N MET A 277 21.61 8.85 26.53
CA MET A 277 21.85 7.71 27.45
C MET A 277 22.97 7.93 28.46
N PRO A 278 24.19 8.42 28.09
CA PRO A 278 25.22 8.74 29.08
C PRO A 278 24.76 9.73 30.14
N ILE A 279 24.08 10.82 29.75
CA ILE A 279 23.66 11.83 30.73
C ILE A 279 22.52 11.27 31.62
N MET A 280 21.60 10.47 31.05
CA MET A 280 20.59 9.77 31.83
C MET A 280 21.24 8.83 32.87
N ASN A 281 22.28 8.11 32.48
CA ASN A 281 23.04 7.26 33.42
C ASN A 281 23.72 8.06 34.53
N VAL A 282 24.25 9.24 34.21
CA VAL A 282 24.81 10.13 35.24
C VAL A 282 23.75 10.57 36.24
N ILE A 283 22.56 11.01 35.74
CA ILE A 283 21.46 11.42 36.61
C ILE A 283 20.95 10.25 37.46
N ASN A 284 20.82 9.07 36.89
CA ASN A 284 20.42 7.87 37.61
C ASN A 284 21.45 7.49 38.69
N ASN A 285 22.74 7.58 38.38
CA ASN A 285 23.80 7.30 39.35
C ASN A 285 23.87 8.36 40.45
N LEU A 286 23.63 9.63 40.17
CA LEU A 286 23.46 10.67 41.18
C LEU A 286 22.30 10.40 42.09
N GLY A 287 21.13 9.99 41.52
CA GLY A 287 19.96 9.55 42.29
C GLY A 287 20.28 8.35 43.19
N PHE A 288 21.02 7.36 42.64
CA PHE A 288 21.50 6.21 43.40
C PHE A 288 22.41 6.63 44.57
N ALA A 289 23.39 7.49 44.32
CA ALA A 289 24.30 8.01 45.35
C ALA A 289 23.52 8.79 46.42
N MET A 290 22.56 9.62 46.05
CA MET A 290 21.74 10.37 47.00
C MET A 290 20.89 9.42 47.88
N VAL A 291 20.24 8.41 47.29
CA VAL A 291 19.50 7.39 48.04
C VAL A 291 20.42 6.61 48.99
N ALA A 292 21.66 6.26 48.55
CA ALA A 292 22.64 5.54 49.35
C ALA A 292 23.13 6.40 50.56
N ILE A 293 23.42 7.69 50.31
CA ILE A 293 23.86 8.61 51.37
C ILE A 293 22.74 8.86 52.39
N VAL A 294 21.58 9.30 51.93
CA VAL A 294 20.43 9.58 52.81
C VAL A 294 19.97 8.31 53.51
N GLY A 295 19.88 7.20 52.78
CA GLY A 295 19.54 5.89 53.31
C GLY A 295 20.54 5.40 54.36
N GLY A 296 21.87 5.56 54.12
CA GLY A 296 22.91 5.23 55.07
C GLY A 296 22.79 6.03 56.37
N VAL A 297 22.54 7.34 56.30
CA VAL A 297 22.30 8.19 57.46
C VAL A 297 21.06 7.73 58.24
N LEU A 298 19.96 7.38 57.57
CA LEU A 298 18.76 6.89 58.21
C LEU A 298 18.97 5.50 58.84
N ALA A 299 19.77 4.64 58.20
CA ALA A 299 20.11 3.32 58.74
C ALA A 299 20.95 3.40 60.00
N VAL A 300 21.98 4.27 60.03
CA VAL A 300 22.83 4.53 61.22
C VAL A 300 21.97 5.08 62.39
N LYS A 301 20.91 5.85 62.08
CA LYS A 301 19.95 6.33 63.08
C LYS A 301 18.92 5.25 63.51
N GLY A 302 18.99 4.06 62.97
CA GLY A 302 18.04 2.97 63.24
C GLY A 302 16.61 3.18 62.68
N LEU A 303 16.41 4.14 61.80
CA LEU A 303 15.09 4.46 61.25
C LEU A 303 14.69 3.54 60.06
N ILE A 304 15.63 2.95 59.37
CA ILE A 304 15.44 1.98 58.28
C ILE A 304 16.53 0.89 58.35
N THR A 305 16.25 -0.27 57.70
CA THR A 305 17.24 -1.35 57.56
C THR A 305 18.05 -1.23 56.27
N VAL A 306 19.20 -1.96 56.17
CA VAL A 306 20.02 -2.02 54.95
C VAL A 306 19.21 -2.63 53.79
N GLY A 307 18.35 -3.62 54.07
CA GLY A 307 17.47 -4.21 53.08
C GLY A 307 16.47 -3.22 52.51
N VAL A 308 15.97 -2.27 53.29
CA VAL A 308 15.09 -1.19 52.79
C VAL A 308 15.84 -0.31 51.77
N ILE A 309 17.12 -0.01 52.00
CA ILE A 309 17.94 0.76 51.03
C ILE A 309 18.03 -0.01 49.71
N ALA A 310 18.30 -1.31 49.73
CA ALA A 310 18.44 -2.15 48.56
C ALA A 310 17.10 -2.28 47.80
N SER A 311 15.98 -2.48 48.51
CA SER A 311 14.63 -2.46 47.94
C SER A 311 14.35 -1.13 47.27
N PHE A 312 14.67 -0.02 47.93
CA PHE A 312 14.40 1.32 47.44
C PHE A 312 15.17 1.64 46.18
N LEU A 313 16.44 1.24 46.11
CA LEU A 313 17.26 1.38 44.89
C LEU A 313 16.68 0.63 43.69
N SER A 314 16.12 -0.55 43.93
CA SER A 314 15.43 -1.36 42.91
C SER A 314 14.12 -0.72 42.46
N TYR A 315 13.29 -0.24 43.39
CA TYR A 315 12.03 0.48 43.07
C TYR A 315 12.30 1.79 42.33
N SER A 316 13.34 2.53 42.70
CA SER A 316 13.77 3.76 42.00
C SER A 316 14.03 3.51 40.51
N ARG A 317 14.70 2.40 40.18
CA ARG A 317 14.93 1.99 38.77
C ARG A 317 13.63 1.61 38.07
N GLN A 318 12.75 0.84 38.75
CA GLN A 318 11.44 0.46 38.18
C GLN A 318 10.53 1.66 37.97
N PHE A 319 10.59 2.69 38.79
CA PHE A 319 9.84 3.93 38.66
C PHE A 319 10.27 4.77 37.45
N VAL A 320 11.59 4.88 37.20
CA VAL A 320 12.14 5.70 36.11
C VAL A 320 11.96 5.05 34.74
N ARG A 321 11.98 3.71 34.65
CA ARG A 321 11.92 2.98 33.38
C ARG A 321 10.68 3.30 32.53
N PRO A 322 9.43 3.20 33.04
CA PRO A 322 8.24 3.58 32.25
C PRO A 322 8.25 5.04 31.79
N LEU A 323 8.81 5.96 32.56
CA LEU A 323 8.92 7.37 32.20
C LEU A 323 9.81 7.57 30.96
N ASN A 324 10.90 6.80 30.86
CA ASN A 324 11.78 6.82 29.70
C ASN A 324 11.10 6.22 28.45
N ASP A 325 10.26 5.20 28.64
CA ASP A 325 9.59 4.50 27.54
C ASP A 325 8.36 5.24 26.99
N LEU A 326 7.76 6.16 27.78
CA LEU A 326 6.55 6.90 27.41
C LEU A 326 6.63 7.57 26.03
N ALA A 327 7.75 8.18 25.69
CA ALA A 327 7.92 8.87 24.41
C ALA A 327 7.88 7.87 23.24
N ASN A 328 8.50 6.70 23.38
CA ASN A 328 8.50 5.66 22.36
C ASN A 328 7.09 5.03 22.22
N ILE A 329 6.43 4.73 23.34
CA ILE A 329 5.06 4.21 23.36
C ILE A 329 4.11 5.18 22.65
N PHE A 330 4.23 6.48 22.93
CA PHE A 330 3.41 7.51 22.29
C PHE A 330 3.66 7.58 20.76
N ASN A 331 4.91 7.49 20.32
CA ASN A 331 5.25 7.49 18.90
C ASN A 331 4.68 6.27 18.17
N VAL A 332 4.80 5.06 18.76
CA VAL A 332 4.23 3.84 18.17
C VAL A 332 2.70 3.94 18.12
N LEU A 333 2.07 4.41 19.19
CA LEU A 333 0.63 4.62 19.23
C LEU A 333 0.17 5.65 18.18
N GLN A 334 0.89 6.77 18.06
CA GLN A 334 0.60 7.80 17.06
C GLN A 334 0.73 7.25 15.63
N SER A 335 1.76 6.45 15.36
CA SER A 335 1.95 5.80 14.05
C SER A 335 0.81 4.82 13.74
N GLY A 336 0.41 4.00 14.73
CA GLY A 336 -0.70 3.06 14.58
C GLY A 336 -2.05 3.76 14.36
N VAL A 337 -2.31 4.85 15.10
CA VAL A 337 -3.54 5.64 14.93
C VAL A 337 -3.55 6.34 13.56
N ALA A 338 -2.43 6.88 13.10
CA ALA A 338 -2.33 7.47 11.77
C ALA A 338 -2.52 6.44 10.65
N GLY A 339 -1.97 5.22 10.80
CA GLY A 339 -2.22 4.11 9.89
C GLY A 339 -3.70 3.71 9.87
N ALA A 340 -4.31 3.57 11.05
CA ALA A 340 -5.73 3.28 11.16
C ALA A 340 -6.62 4.36 10.52
N GLU A 341 -6.28 5.63 10.67
CA GLU A 341 -7.02 6.75 10.06
C GLU A 341 -7.04 6.62 8.54
N ARG A 342 -5.89 6.34 7.90
CA ARG A 342 -5.80 6.13 6.44
C ARG A 342 -6.55 4.88 5.96
N VAL A 343 -6.53 3.81 6.75
CA VAL A 343 -7.33 2.61 6.46
C VAL A 343 -8.83 2.92 6.54
N PHE A 344 -9.25 3.66 7.58
CA PHE A 344 -10.65 4.05 7.73
C PHE A 344 -11.11 5.06 6.68
N GLU A 345 -10.25 5.94 6.18
CA GLU A 345 -10.56 6.81 5.03
C GLU A 345 -11.01 5.99 3.82
N VAL A 346 -10.34 4.85 3.52
CA VAL A 346 -10.77 3.96 2.42
C VAL A 346 -12.07 3.25 2.73
N LEU A 347 -12.23 2.77 3.97
CA LEU A 347 -13.46 2.06 4.38
C LEU A 347 -14.71 2.97 4.36
N ASP A 348 -14.51 4.27 4.57
CA ASP A 348 -15.58 5.28 4.55
C ASP A 348 -15.90 5.81 3.15
N GLU A 349 -15.06 5.51 2.16
CA GLU A 349 -15.27 5.97 0.78
C GLU A 349 -16.60 5.44 0.24
N GLN A 350 -17.24 6.20 -0.63
CA GLN A 350 -18.49 5.78 -1.23
C GLN A 350 -18.26 4.61 -2.18
N GLU A 351 -19.03 3.54 -2.00
CA GLU A 351 -19.04 2.42 -2.94
C GLU A 351 -19.71 2.83 -4.25
N GLU A 352 -19.41 2.10 -5.31
CA GLU A 352 -20.13 2.27 -6.57
C GLU A 352 -21.64 2.17 -6.30
N PRO A 353 -22.47 3.13 -6.80
CA PRO A 353 -23.89 3.12 -6.51
C PRO A 353 -24.53 1.77 -6.88
N LEU A 354 -25.38 1.26 -6.03
CA LEU A 354 -26.15 0.04 -6.32
C LEU A 354 -27.00 0.26 -7.57
N ASP A 355 -27.28 -0.84 -8.29
CA ASP A 355 -28.22 -0.81 -9.40
C ASP A 355 -29.61 -0.37 -8.91
N TYR A 356 -30.38 0.28 -9.78
CA TYR A 356 -31.73 0.69 -9.44
C TYR A 356 -32.58 -0.52 -9.03
N PRO A 357 -33.50 -0.37 -8.08
CA PRO A 357 -34.50 -1.39 -7.80
C PRO A 357 -35.31 -1.72 -9.06
N GLY A 358 -35.18 -2.95 -9.56
CA GLY A 358 -35.82 -3.36 -10.84
C GLY A 358 -34.92 -3.22 -12.07
N ALA A 359 -33.61 -2.98 -11.90
CA ALA A 359 -32.64 -3.00 -13.00
C ALA A 359 -32.77 -4.31 -13.80
N THR A 360 -32.85 -4.19 -15.12
CA THR A 360 -33.05 -5.35 -16.02
C THR A 360 -31.70 -5.98 -16.35
N VAL A 361 -31.69 -7.30 -16.45
CA VAL A 361 -30.52 -8.04 -16.94
C VAL A 361 -30.47 -7.96 -18.46
N LEU A 362 -29.34 -7.51 -18.99
CA LEU A 362 -29.07 -7.45 -20.42
C LEU A 362 -28.61 -8.84 -20.90
N ALA A 363 -29.53 -9.67 -21.37
CA ALA A 363 -29.24 -11.06 -21.72
C ALA A 363 -28.65 -11.24 -23.13
N HIS A 364 -29.22 -10.55 -24.12
CA HIS A 364 -28.85 -10.68 -25.55
C HIS A 364 -28.85 -9.31 -26.23
N PRO A 365 -27.82 -8.45 -25.98
CA PRO A 365 -27.77 -7.14 -26.61
C PRO A 365 -27.57 -7.27 -28.12
N LYS A 366 -28.34 -6.48 -28.89
CA LYS A 366 -28.16 -6.33 -30.34
C LYS A 366 -26.98 -5.39 -30.64
N GLY A 367 -26.73 -4.45 -29.72
CA GLY A 367 -25.62 -3.51 -29.83
C GLY A 367 -25.96 -2.18 -30.53
N HIS A 368 -27.24 -1.80 -30.59
CA HIS A 368 -27.62 -0.46 -31.06
C HIS A 368 -27.37 0.56 -29.95
N VAL A 369 -26.49 1.53 -30.18
CA VAL A 369 -26.07 2.53 -29.20
C VAL A 369 -26.43 3.94 -29.64
N VAL A 370 -27.06 4.72 -28.75
CA VAL A 370 -27.38 6.13 -29.00
C VAL A 370 -26.87 6.99 -27.86
N PHE A 371 -26.06 7.99 -28.18
CA PHE A 371 -25.71 9.09 -27.30
C PHE A 371 -26.63 10.27 -27.61
N ASP A 372 -27.35 10.75 -26.62
CA ASP A 372 -28.29 11.87 -26.74
C ASP A 372 -27.86 13.02 -25.82
N GLN A 373 -27.31 14.08 -26.42
CA GLN A 373 -26.84 15.32 -25.77
C GLN A 373 -25.95 15.09 -24.54
N VAL A 374 -25.05 14.12 -24.63
CA VAL A 374 -24.20 13.70 -23.51
C VAL A 374 -23.11 14.71 -23.24
N SER A 375 -23.05 15.19 -21.98
CA SER A 375 -21.92 15.98 -21.48
C SER A 375 -21.34 15.33 -20.24
N PHE A 376 -20.02 15.43 -20.09
CA PHE A 376 -19.32 14.80 -18.98
C PHE A 376 -18.01 15.53 -18.65
N GLY A 377 -17.66 15.54 -17.35
CA GLY A 377 -16.35 15.97 -16.84
C GLY A 377 -15.94 15.13 -15.64
N TYR A 378 -14.66 14.77 -15.56
CA TYR A 378 -14.09 14.08 -14.39
C TYR A 378 -14.14 14.95 -13.13
N ARG A 379 -14.16 16.27 -13.33
CA ARG A 379 -14.35 17.27 -12.29
C ARG A 379 -15.56 18.13 -12.62
N SER A 380 -16.26 18.60 -11.59
CA SER A 380 -17.46 19.42 -11.75
C SER A 380 -17.24 20.78 -12.43
N ASP A 381 -15.99 21.27 -12.40
CA ASP A 381 -15.57 22.57 -12.96
C ASP A 381 -15.11 22.52 -14.41
N GLN A 382 -14.89 21.28 -14.98
CA GLN A 382 -14.35 21.14 -16.32
C GLN A 382 -15.05 20.04 -17.12
N LEU A 383 -15.80 20.40 -18.15
CA LEU A 383 -16.35 19.45 -19.10
C LEU A 383 -15.28 18.96 -20.08
N ILE A 384 -15.19 17.64 -20.21
CA ILE A 384 -14.37 16.94 -21.20
C ILE A 384 -15.16 16.62 -22.45
N LEU A 385 -16.43 16.20 -22.32
CA LEU A 385 -17.37 16.01 -23.43
C LEU A 385 -18.48 17.03 -23.32
N LYS A 386 -18.88 17.60 -24.47
CA LYS A 386 -19.84 18.70 -24.57
C LYS A 386 -20.91 18.37 -25.60
N ASN A 387 -22.09 18.06 -25.12
CA ASN A 387 -23.29 17.84 -25.92
C ASN A 387 -23.10 16.83 -27.08
N ILE A 388 -22.45 15.70 -26.79
CA ILE A 388 -22.17 14.64 -27.77
C ILE A 388 -23.47 13.93 -28.12
N SER A 389 -23.80 13.89 -29.43
CA SER A 389 -24.94 13.15 -29.95
C SER A 389 -24.55 12.33 -31.17
N PHE A 390 -24.78 11.02 -31.12
CA PHE A 390 -24.56 10.12 -32.23
C PHE A 390 -25.33 8.81 -32.08
N GLU A 391 -25.47 8.10 -33.18
CA GLU A 391 -26.10 6.78 -33.24
C GLU A 391 -25.13 5.80 -33.92
N ALA A 392 -24.98 4.61 -33.32
CA ALA A 392 -24.23 3.47 -33.83
C ALA A 392 -25.19 2.30 -34.02
N GLN A 393 -25.34 1.85 -35.27
CA GLN A 393 -26.22 0.73 -35.61
C GLN A 393 -25.66 -0.60 -35.08
N ALA A 394 -26.56 -1.55 -34.81
CA ALA A 394 -26.16 -2.88 -34.40
C ALA A 394 -25.27 -3.54 -35.45
N GLY A 395 -24.11 -4.07 -35.02
CA GLY A 395 -23.14 -4.73 -35.87
C GLY A 395 -22.23 -3.79 -36.67
N SER A 396 -22.33 -2.44 -36.48
CA SER A 396 -21.47 -1.48 -37.16
C SER A 396 -20.14 -1.24 -36.45
N THR A 397 -19.14 -0.86 -37.20
CA THR A 397 -17.83 -0.43 -36.72
C THR A 397 -17.73 1.09 -36.69
N ILE A 398 -17.52 1.65 -35.52
CA ILE A 398 -17.36 3.08 -35.27
C ILE A 398 -15.89 3.39 -34.95
N SER A 399 -15.23 4.20 -35.77
CA SER A 399 -13.87 4.65 -35.53
C SER A 399 -13.86 6.03 -34.88
N LEU A 400 -13.26 6.14 -33.69
CA LEU A 400 -13.05 7.41 -32.96
C LEU A 400 -11.67 7.94 -33.28
N VAL A 401 -11.59 9.08 -33.98
CA VAL A 401 -10.36 9.72 -34.44
C VAL A 401 -10.25 11.13 -33.84
N GLY A 402 -9.05 11.60 -33.60
CA GLY A 402 -8.81 12.95 -33.08
C GLY A 402 -7.53 13.04 -32.26
N PRO A 403 -7.09 14.24 -31.85
CA PRO A 403 -5.87 14.44 -31.09
C PRO A 403 -5.95 13.79 -29.69
N THR A 404 -4.77 13.59 -29.09
CA THR A 404 -4.70 13.10 -27.70
C THR A 404 -5.38 14.11 -26.77
N GLY A 405 -6.20 13.60 -25.84
CA GLY A 405 -6.98 14.44 -24.93
C GLY A 405 -8.30 15.00 -25.49
N ALA A 406 -8.69 14.64 -26.73
CA ALA A 406 -9.96 15.08 -27.33
C ALA A 406 -11.21 14.51 -26.67
N GLY A 407 -11.11 13.42 -25.87
CA GLY A 407 -12.24 12.78 -25.19
C GLY A 407 -12.62 11.40 -25.71
N LYS A 408 -11.84 10.79 -26.63
CA LYS A 408 -12.13 9.46 -27.22
C LYS A 408 -12.29 8.36 -26.16
N THR A 409 -11.31 8.21 -25.26
CA THR A 409 -11.35 7.24 -24.16
C THR A 409 -12.49 7.54 -23.18
N THR A 410 -12.85 8.81 -23.01
CA THR A 410 -13.99 9.22 -22.17
C THR A 410 -15.32 8.73 -22.72
N ILE A 411 -15.54 8.74 -24.03
CA ILE A 411 -16.74 8.17 -24.67
C ILE A 411 -16.87 6.69 -24.34
N VAL A 412 -15.77 5.95 -24.43
CA VAL A 412 -15.70 4.53 -24.10
C VAL A 412 -16.00 4.26 -22.61
N ASN A 413 -15.40 5.05 -21.70
CA ASN A 413 -15.63 4.93 -20.27
C ASN A 413 -17.09 5.19 -19.86
N LEU A 414 -17.78 6.11 -20.55
CA LEU A 414 -19.20 6.37 -20.34
C LEU A 414 -20.07 5.23 -20.88
N LEU A 415 -19.74 4.70 -22.05
CA LEU A 415 -20.48 3.60 -22.67
C LEU A 415 -20.50 2.34 -21.77
N THR A 416 -19.39 2.07 -21.10
CA THR A 416 -19.26 0.94 -20.15
C THR A 416 -19.75 1.25 -18.76
N ARG A 417 -20.22 2.47 -18.57
CA ARG A 417 -20.68 2.96 -17.27
C ARG A 417 -19.65 2.81 -16.16
N PHE A 418 -18.35 3.07 -16.49
CA PHE A 418 -17.30 3.29 -15.46
C PHE A 418 -17.49 4.65 -14.80
N TYR A 419 -18.12 5.57 -15.51
CA TYR A 419 -18.59 6.88 -15.05
C TYR A 419 -20.03 7.09 -15.51
N ASP A 420 -20.83 7.76 -14.71
CA ASP A 420 -22.17 8.20 -15.11
C ASP A 420 -22.08 9.59 -15.77
N VAL A 421 -22.94 9.88 -16.74
CA VAL A 421 -22.95 11.16 -17.48
C VAL A 421 -23.32 12.32 -16.55
N THR A 422 -22.79 13.52 -16.82
CA THR A 422 -23.16 14.74 -16.10
C THR A 422 -24.53 15.27 -16.58
N SER A 423 -24.79 15.20 -17.89
CA SER A 423 -26.08 15.50 -18.51
C SER A 423 -26.25 14.69 -19.78
N GLY A 424 -27.48 14.55 -20.27
CA GLY A 424 -27.81 13.70 -21.41
C GLY A 424 -28.06 12.25 -21.03
N THR A 425 -28.20 11.41 -22.03
CA THR A 425 -28.52 9.99 -21.84
C THR A 425 -27.81 9.12 -22.88
N ILE A 426 -27.37 7.93 -22.44
CA ILE A 426 -26.84 6.90 -23.34
C ILE A 426 -27.83 5.74 -23.37
N TYR A 427 -28.28 5.38 -24.56
CA TYR A 427 -29.17 4.26 -24.76
C TYR A 427 -28.43 3.08 -25.39
N LEU A 428 -28.75 1.89 -24.91
CA LEU A 428 -28.35 0.62 -25.51
C LEU A 428 -29.63 -0.17 -25.83
N ASP A 429 -29.79 -0.52 -27.10
CA ASP A 429 -31.00 -1.21 -27.61
C ASP A 429 -32.31 -0.49 -27.23
N GLY A 430 -32.30 0.86 -27.27
CA GLY A 430 -33.44 1.72 -27.01
C GLY A 430 -33.78 1.96 -25.54
N LYS A 431 -32.93 1.46 -24.61
CA LYS A 431 -33.11 1.63 -23.17
C LYS A 431 -31.89 2.32 -22.55
N ASP A 432 -32.14 3.22 -21.59
CA ASP A 432 -31.04 3.91 -20.85
C ASP A 432 -30.12 2.89 -20.18
N ILE A 433 -28.82 3.05 -20.37
CA ILE A 433 -27.81 2.14 -19.76
C ILE A 433 -27.86 2.11 -18.24
N ARG A 434 -28.43 3.14 -17.60
CA ARG A 434 -28.62 3.22 -16.15
C ARG A 434 -29.72 2.27 -15.63
N GLU A 435 -30.62 1.83 -16.50
CA GLU A 435 -31.70 0.90 -16.17
C GLU A 435 -31.29 -0.57 -16.27
N TYR A 436 -30.10 -0.85 -16.80
CA TYR A 436 -29.53 -2.19 -16.78
C TYR A 436 -28.72 -2.44 -15.53
N SER A 437 -28.62 -3.72 -15.09
CA SER A 437 -27.64 -4.07 -14.07
C SER A 437 -26.22 -3.90 -14.61
N ARG A 438 -25.33 -3.26 -13.83
CA ARG A 438 -23.95 -3.01 -14.25
C ARG A 438 -23.20 -4.26 -14.66
N ASP A 439 -23.39 -5.35 -13.92
CA ASP A 439 -22.78 -6.64 -14.22
C ASP A 439 -23.18 -7.14 -15.61
N SER A 440 -24.47 -7.10 -15.98
CA SER A 440 -24.93 -7.54 -17.29
C SER A 440 -24.49 -6.60 -18.41
N LEU A 441 -24.50 -5.30 -18.15
CA LEU A 441 -24.01 -4.29 -19.07
C LEU A 441 -22.52 -4.50 -19.37
N ARG A 442 -21.68 -4.59 -18.35
CA ARG A 442 -20.22 -4.76 -18.51
C ARG A 442 -19.84 -6.09 -19.14
N ARG A 443 -20.59 -7.17 -18.85
CA ARG A 443 -20.37 -8.48 -19.51
C ARG A 443 -20.69 -8.46 -21.00
N SER A 444 -21.50 -7.52 -21.48
CA SER A 444 -21.79 -7.38 -22.90
C SER A 444 -20.65 -6.78 -23.71
N PHE A 445 -19.66 -6.17 -23.03
CA PHE A 445 -18.49 -5.55 -23.66
C PHE A 445 -17.25 -6.44 -23.60
N GLY A 446 -16.52 -6.50 -24.69
CA GLY A 446 -15.15 -7.02 -24.75
C GLY A 446 -14.13 -5.88 -24.93
N PHE A 447 -13.06 -5.93 -24.15
CA PHE A 447 -12.05 -4.89 -24.14
C PHE A 447 -10.71 -5.41 -24.68
N VAL A 448 -10.18 -4.75 -25.71
CA VAL A 448 -8.77 -4.89 -26.08
C VAL A 448 -8.13 -3.53 -25.90
N LEU A 449 -7.42 -3.34 -24.78
CA LEU A 449 -6.79 -2.08 -24.40
C LEU A 449 -5.38 -1.98 -24.96
N GLN A 450 -4.89 -0.74 -25.14
CA GLN A 450 -3.53 -0.42 -25.56
C GLN A 450 -2.50 -1.09 -24.65
N ASP A 451 -2.62 -0.90 -23.34
CA ASP A 451 -1.80 -1.54 -22.33
C ASP A 451 -2.50 -2.80 -21.81
N THR A 452 -2.18 -3.92 -22.46
CA THR A 452 -2.72 -5.22 -22.09
C THR A 452 -2.16 -5.68 -20.76
N TYR A 453 -3.04 -5.89 -19.76
CA TYR A 453 -2.66 -6.45 -18.47
C TYR A 453 -2.86 -7.98 -18.43
N LEU A 454 -1.79 -8.70 -18.06
CA LEU A 454 -1.83 -10.14 -17.84
C LEU A 454 -1.49 -10.43 -16.36
N PHE A 455 -2.26 -11.32 -15.77
CA PHE A 455 -2.08 -11.74 -14.40
C PHE A 455 -0.97 -12.79 -14.29
N SER A 456 -0.26 -12.82 -13.15
CA SER A 456 0.64 -13.93 -12.82
C SER A 456 -0.16 -15.23 -12.74
N GLY A 457 0.25 -16.24 -13.49
CA GLY A 457 -0.45 -17.51 -13.66
C GLY A 457 -0.14 -18.12 -15.02
N THR A 458 -0.83 -19.17 -15.40
CA THR A 458 -0.63 -19.83 -16.69
C THR A 458 -1.26 -19.01 -17.84
N ILE A 459 -0.81 -19.26 -19.07
CA ILE A 459 -1.44 -18.71 -20.29
C ILE A 459 -2.93 -19.12 -20.32
N LYS A 460 -3.21 -20.39 -20.01
CA LYS A 460 -4.59 -20.93 -19.94
C LYS A 460 -5.46 -20.11 -18.99
N GLU A 461 -5.01 -19.90 -17.74
CA GLU A 461 -5.75 -19.10 -16.75
C GLU A 461 -5.99 -17.67 -17.22
N ASN A 462 -5.01 -17.07 -17.88
CA ASN A 462 -5.15 -15.73 -18.45
C ASN A 462 -6.19 -15.64 -19.58
N ILE A 463 -6.31 -16.64 -20.42
CA ILE A 463 -7.37 -16.71 -21.45
C ILE A 463 -8.72 -16.98 -20.78
N MET A 464 -8.78 -17.91 -19.80
CA MET A 464 -9.99 -18.25 -19.06
C MET A 464 -10.55 -17.09 -18.23
N TYR A 465 -9.79 -16.01 -18.04
CA TYR A 465 -10.31 -14.80 -17.38
C TYR A 465 -11.57 -14.23 -18.05
N GLY A 466 -11.73 -14.42 -19.37
CA GLY A 466 -12.94 -14.08 -20.12
C GLY A 466 -14.15 -14.97 -19.81
N LYS A 467 -13.92 -16.25 -19.43
CA LYS A 467 -14.93 -17.24 -19.06
C LYS A 467 -14.31 -18.26 -18.12
N PRO A 468 -14.43 -18.10 -16.78
CA PRO A 468 -13.76 -18.96 -15.80
C PRO A 468 -14.07 -20.45 -15.90
N ASP A 469 -15.29 -20.80 -16.33
CA ASP A 469 -15.77 -22.19 -16.44
C ASP A 469 -15.57 -22.77 -17.86
N ALA A 470 -14.67 -22.19 -18.68
CA ALA A 470 -14.44 -22.66 -20.04
C ALA A 470 -13.70 -24.02 -20.05
N ALA A 471 -14.12 -24.92 -20.96
CA ALA A 471 -13.39 -26.15 -21.20
C ALA A 471 -12.06 -25.87 -21.93
N ASP A 472 -11.07 -26.76 -21.75
CA ASP A 472 -9.76 -26.64 -22.40
C ASP A 472 -9.88 -26.53 -23.92
N THR A 473 -10.82 -27.24 -24.51
CA THR A 473 -11.12 -27.16 -25.95
C THR A 473 -11.58 -25.79 -26.40
N GLU A 474 -12.38 -25.07 -25.56
CA GLU A 474 -12.83 -23.71 -25.84
C GLU A 474 -11.66 -22.73 -25.76
N VAL A 475 -10.77 -22.91 -24.77
CA VAL A 475 -9.55 -22.09 -24.61
C VAL A 475 -8.65 -22.21 -25.82
N VAL A 476 -8.38 -23.46 -26.26
CA VAL A 476 -7.56 -23.71 -27.47
C VAL A 476 -8.22 -23.15 -28.73
N ALA A 477 -9.54 -23.30 -28.86
CA ALA A 477 -10.26 -22.72 -30.00
C ALA A 477 -10.16 -21.19 -30.02
N ALA A 478 -10.34 -20.53 -28.88
CA ALA A 478 -10.20 -19.09 -28.78
C ALA A 478 -8.76 -18.62 -29.09
N ALA A 479 -7.75 -19.35 -28.59
CA ALA A 479 -6.35 -19.05 -28.91
C ALA A 479 -6.02 -19.19 -30.39
N LYS A 480 -6.60 -20.18 -31.08
CA LYS A 480 -6.45 -20.36 -32.53
C LYS A 480 -7.08 -19.22 -33.29
N MET A 481 -8.30 -18.83 -32.96
CA MET A 481 -9.00 -17.68 -33.58
C MET A 481 -8.25 -16.36 -33.37
N ALA A 482 -7.55 -16.23 -32.25
CA ALA A 482 -6.70 -15.07 -31.93
C ALA A 482 -5.31 -15.15 -32.56
N ASN A 483 -4.97 -16.16 -33.36
CA ASN A 483 -3.61 -16.41 -33.88
C ASN A 483 -2.55 -16.59 -32.77
N ALA A 484 -2.97 -16.88 -31.52
CA ALA A 484 -2.08 -17.05 -30.38
C ALA A 484 -1.52 -18.48 -30.27
N ASP A 485 -2.25 -19.50 -30.72
CA ASP A 485 -1.89 -20.91 -30.61
C ASP A 485 -0.52 -21.24 -31.20
N VAL A 486 -0.15 -20.54 -32.30
CA VAL A 486 1.13 -20.75 -32.99
C VAL A 486 2.34 -20.44 -32.10
N PHE A 487 2.32 -19.35 -31.35
CA PHE A 487 3.42 -19.03 -30.45
C PHE A 487 3.33 -19.83 -29.14
N ILE A 488 2.12 -20.08 -28.64
CA ILE A 488 1.90 -20.86 -27.40
C ILE A 488 2.50 -22.27 -27.56
N ASN A 489 2.26 -22.93 -28.70
CA ASN A 489 2.79 -24.28 -28.95
C ASN A 489 4.32 -24.34 -29.12
N ARG A 490 4.99 -23.20 -29.31
CA ARG A 490 6.48 -23.11 -29.34
C ARG A 490 7.08 -22.97 -27.93
N LEU A 491 6.28 -22.66 -26.94
CA LEU A 491 6.74 -22.55 -25.56
C LEU A 491 6.89 -23.97 -24.94
N PRO A 492 7.88 -24.18 -24.07
CA PRO A 492 8.16 -25.50 -23.49
C PRO A 492 6.95 -26.12 -22.77
N MET A 493 6.19 -25.30 -22.03
CA MET A 493 5.01 -25.73 -21.26
C MET A 493 3.69 -25.40 -21.97
N ARG A 494 3.72 -24.87 -23.19
CA ARG A 494 2.55 -24.51 -23.98
C ARG A 494 1.55 -23.67 -23.16
N TYR A 495 0.29 -24.11 -23.05
CA TYR A 495 -0.78 -23.41 -22.31
C TYR A 495 -0.54 -23.34 -20.80
N ASP A 496 0.27 -24.24 -20.24
CA ASP A 496 0.67 -24.26 -18.83
C ASP A 496 1.90 -23.41 -18.54
N THR A 497 2.41 -22.66 -19.54
CA THR A 497 3.52 -21.73 -19.35
C THR A 497 3.12 -20.64 -18.35
N MET A 498 3.90 -20.51 -17.27
CA MET A 498 3.73 -19.49 -16.26
C MET A 498 4.13 -18.12 -16.80
N LEU A 499 3.24 -17.15 -16.65
CA LEU A 499 3.49 -15.75 -16.93
C LEU A 499 3.99 -15.05 -15.68
N THR A 500 5.02 -14.24 -15.84
CA THR A 500 5.47 -13.29 -14.81
C THR A 500 4.52 -12.11 -14.72
N GLU A 501 4.75 -11.25 -13.74
CA GLU A 501 3.95 -10.03 -13.56
C GLU A 501 3.82 -9.27 -14.89
N ASN A 502 2.60 -8.95 -15.25
CA ASN A 502 2.20 -8.30 -16.50
C ASN A 502 2.72 -9.01 -17.78
N GLY A 503 2.96 -10.33 -17.74
CA GLY A 503 3.46 -11.09 -18.88
C GLY A 503 4.84 -10.64 -19.36
N GLY A 504 5.72 -10.21 -18.44
CA GLY A 504 7.05 -9.66 -18.78
C GLY A 504 7.98 -10.62 -19.53
N ASN A 505 7.63 -11.91 -19.56
CA ASN A 505 8.33 -12.94 -20.35
C ASN A 505 7.77 -13.13 -21.78
N LEU A 506 6.79 -12.32 -22.19
CA LEU A 506 6.22 -12.31 -23.53
C LEU A 506 6.49 -10.99 -24.25
N SER A 507 6.53 -11.01 -25.58
CA SER A 507 6.56 -9.78 -26.38
C SER A 507 5.22 -9.02 -26.28
N GLN A 508 5.21 -7.73 -26.59
CA GLN A 508 4.01 -6.91 -26.57
C GLN A 508 2.91 -7.48 -27.48
N GLY A 509 3.25 -7.91 -28.68
CA GLY A 509 2.31 -8.52 -29.60
C GLY A 509 1.73 -9.84 -29.07
N GLN A 510 2.56 -10.70 -28.45
CA GLN A 510 2.07 -11.94 -27.83
C GLN A 510 1.08 -11.66 -26.69
N ARG A 511 1.34 -10.64 -25.85
CA ARG A 511 0.41 -10.21 -24.81
C ARG A 511 -0.92 -9.76 -25.40
N GLN A 512 -0.88 -9.00 -26.49
CA GLN A 512 -2.08 -8.51 -27.16
C GLN A 512 -2.90 -9.64 -27.78
N LEU A 513 -2.26 -10.65 -28.40
CA LEU A 513 -2.95 -11.85 -28.90
C LEU A 513 -3.63 -12.64 -27.77
N LEU A 514 -3.03 -12.72 -26.58
CA LEU A 514 -3.69 -13.34 -25.43
C LEU A 514 -4.90 -12.53 -24.93
N ALA A 515 -4.83 -11.19 -24.94
CA ALA A 515 -5.99 -10.36 -24.63
C ALA A 515 -7.12 -10.55 -25.64
N ILE A 516 -6.81 -10.65 -26.93
CA ILE A 516 -7.79 -10.94 -27.98
C ILE A 516 -8.42 -12.34 -27.74
N ALA A 517 -7.60 -13.36 -27.42
CA ALA A 517 -8.10 -14.70 -27.10
C ALA A 517 -9.06 -14.69 -25.89
N ARG A 518 -8.77 -13.88 -24.87
CA ARG A 518 -9.66 -13.65 -23.72
C ARG A 518 -11.01 -13.10 -24.15
N VAL A 519 -11.03 -12.11 -25.06
CA VAL A 519 -12.25 -11.50 -25.57
C VAL A 519 -13.03 -12.47 -26.47
N ILE A 520 -12.36 -13.24 -27.33
CA ILE A 520 -12.99 -14.29 -28.15
C ILE A 520 -13.70 -15.31 -27.27
N LEU A 521 -13.05 -15.75 -26.18
CA LEU A 521 -13.63 -16.72 -25.25
C LEU A 521 -14.87 -16.19 -24.52
N ALA A 522 -14.85 -14.88 -24.16
CA ALA A 522 -15.96 -14.19 -23.49
C ALA A 522 -17.20 -14.03 -24.39
N LYS A 523 -17.05 -14.00 -25.72
CA LYS A 523 -18.11 -13.81 -26.72
C LYS A 523 -19.00 -12.59 -26.46
N PRO A 524 -18.45 -11.40 -26.27
CA PRO A 524 -19.24 -10.19 -26.04
C PRO A 524 -20.02 -9.79 -27.30
N SER A 525 -21.10 -8.99 -27.12
CA SER A 525 -21.86 -8.44 -28.23
C SER A 525 -21.35 -7.08 -28.71
N LEU A 526 -20.67 -6.34 -27.83
CA LEU A 526 -20.04 -5.06 -28.14
C LEU A 526 -18.54 -5.15 -27.90
N LEU A 527 -17.77 -4.44 -28.71
CA LEU A 527 -16.32 -4.41 -28.62
C LEU A 527 -15.80 -2.99 -28.43
N ILE A 528 -14.78 -2.88 -27.62
CA ILE A 528 -14.01 -1.68 -27.41
C ILE A 528 -12.56 -2.03 -27.69
N LEU A 529 -12.01 -1.41 -28.73
CA LEU A 529 -10.66 -1.67 -29.21
C LEU A 529 -9.85 -0.37 -29.13
N ASP A 530 -8.79 -0.37 -28.33
CA ASP A 530 -7.83 0.74 -28.25
C ASP A 530 -6.53 0.30 -28.92
N GLU A 531 -6.31 0.81 -30.13
CA GLU A 531 -5.30 0.32 -31.06
C GLU A 531 -4.03 1.19 -31.04
N ALA A 532 -3.10 0.88 -30.13
CA ALA A 532 -1.77 1.46 -30.17
C ALA A 532 -0.69 0.36 -30.21
N THR A 533 -0.07 0.17 -31.37
CA THR A 533 0.92 -0.89 -31.61
C THR A 533 2.23 -0.35 -32.21
N SER A 534 2.75 0.74 -31.68
CA SER A 534 3.94 1.42 -32.21
C SER A 534 5.28 0.64 -32.09
N SER A 535 5.27 -0.58 -31.50
CA SER A 535 6.49 -1.33 -31.19
C SER A 535 6.40 -2.84 -31.47
N ILE A 536 5.56 -3.25 -32.45
CA ILE A 536 5.34 -4.67 -32.78
C ILE A 536 5.95 -4.96 -34.16
N ASP A 537 6.55 -6.15 -34.33
CA ASP A 537 7.04 -6.61 -35.60
C ASP A 537 5.90 -6.81 -36.61
N THR A 538 6.17 -6.55 -37.90
CA THR A 538 5.16 -6.56 -38.98
C THR A 538 4.38 -7.86 -39.09
N ARG A 539 5.02 -9.02 -38.84
CA ARG A 539 4.33 -10.32 -38.91
C ARG A 539 3.32 -10.52 -37.76
N THR A 540 3.71 -10.18 -36.54
CA THR A 540 2.81 -10.24 -35.38
C THR A 540 1.70 -9.20 -35.52
N GLU A 541 2.00 -8.06 -36.11
CA GLU A 541 1.02 -7.03 -36.40
C GLU A 541 -0.09 -7.52 -37.35
N LEU A 542 0.28 -8.20 -38.45
CA LEU A 542 -0.73 -8.81 -39.34
C LEU A 542 -1.60 -9.84 -38.63
N ASN A 543 -1.02 -10.69 -37.75
CA ASN A 543 -1.76 -11.65 -36.97
C ASN A 543 -2.75 -10.98 -36.01
N ILE A 544 -2.38 -9.84 -35.41
CA ILE A 544 -3.25 -9.06 -34.54
C ILE A 544 -4.39 -8.45 -35.33
N GLN A 545 -4.13 -7.86 -36.50
CA GLN A 545 -5.15 -7.30 -37.37
C GLN A 545 -6.17 -8.34 -37.82
N ASP A 546 -5.70 -9.50 -38.28
CA ASP A 546 -6.56 -10.62 -38.66
C ASP A 546 -7.44 -11.11 -37.51
N ALA A 547 -6.86 -11.22 -36.31
CA ALA A 547 -7.60 -11.58 -35.10
C ALA A 547 -8.64 -10.51 -34.69
N LEU A 548 -8.30 -9.21 -34.85
CA LEU A 548 -9.23 -8.11 -34.59
C LEU A 548 -10.38 -8.12 -35.59
N LEU A 549 -10.14 -8.29 -36.87
CA LEU A 549 -11.20 -8.41 -37.89
C LEU A 549 -12.14 -9.59 -37.57
N THR A 550 -11.55 -10.73 -37.19
CA THR A 550 -12.32 -11.93 -36.81
C THR A 550 -13.26 -11.66 -35.62
N ILE A 551 -12.82 -10.91 -34.60
CA ILE A 551 -13.71 -10.63 -33.45
C ILE A 551 -14.73 -9.53 -33.73
N MET A 552 -14.48 -8.64 -34.66
CA MET A 552 -15.39 -7.55 -35.02
C MET A 552 -16.58 -8.04 -35.86
N GLU A 553 -16.45 -9.14 -36.58
CA GLU A 553 -17.46 -9.66 -37.46
C GLU A 553 -18.80 -9.87 -36.74
N GLY A 554 -19.86 -9.17 -37.22
CA GLY A 554 -21.21 -9.24 -36.68
C GLY A 554 -21.41 -8.58 -35.30
N ARG A 555 -20.46 -7.77 -34.83
CA ARG A 555 -20.52 -7.09 -33.52
C ARG A 555 -20.38 -5.58 -33.68
N THR A 556 -21.09 -4.86 -32.80
CA THR A 556 -20.91 -3.40 -32.73
C THR A 556 -19.57 -3.09 -32.09
N SER A 557 -18.69 -2.41 -32.84
CA SER A 557 -17.31 -2.20 -32.45
C SER A 557 -16.98 -0.70 -32.37
N PHE A 558 -16.47 -0.26 -31.22
CA PHE A 558 -15.91 1.08 -31.03
C PHE A 558 -14.40 0.98 -31.05
N VAL A 559 -13.77 1.62 -32.02
CA VAL A 559 -12.34 1.56 -32.23
C VAL A 559 -11.71 2.94 -32.01
N ILE A 560 -10.81 3.07 -31.03
CA ILE A 560 -9.93 4.24 -30.92
C ILE A 560 -8.78 4.00 -31.87
N ALA A 561 -8.91 4.49 -33.10
CA ALA A 561 -8.04 4.11 -34.16
C ALA A 561 -6.80 5.00 -34.25
N HIS A 562 -5.66 4.33 -34.33
CA HIS A 562 -4.35 4.91 -34.61
C HIS A 562 -3.74 4.38 -35.93
N ARG A 563 -4.49 3.54 -36.67
CA ARG A 563 -4.06 2.89 -37.90
C ARG A 563 -4.98 3.21 -39.09
N LEU A 564 -4.34 3.39 -40.23
CA LEU A 564 -5.01 3.74 -41.49
C LEU A 564 -6.05 2.70 -41.91
N GLY A 565 -5.69 1.40 -41.89
CA GLY A 565 -6.58 0.32 -42.31
C GLY A 565 -7.87 0.26 -41.50
N THR A 566 -7.74 0.26 -40.19
CA THR A 566 -8.91 0.20 -39.30
C THR A 566 -9.80 1.44 -39.39
N ILE A 567 -9.20 2.61 -39.66
CA ILE A 567 -9.96 3.85 -39.88
C ILE A 567 -10.74 3.77 -41.19
N ARG A 568 -10.09 3.34 -42.28
CA ARG A 568 -10.66 3.33 -43.62
C ARG A 568 -11.82 2.33 -43.76
N ASP A 569 -11.70 1.19 -43.12
CA ASP A 569 -12.65 0.09 -43.23
C ASP A 569 -13.83 0.22 -42.22
N ALA A 570 -13.89 1.30 -41.42
CA ALA A 570 -14.99 1.56 -40.48
C ALA A 570 -16.24 2.07 -41.21
N ASP A 571 -17.44 1.59 -40.78
CA ASP A 571 -18.72 2.04 -41.31
C ASP A 571 -18.99 3.52 -41.04
N THR A 572 -18.51 4.00 -39.89
CA THR A 572 -18.62 5.41 -39.50
C THR A 572 -17.37 5.87 -38.79
N ILE A 573 -16.80 6.97 -39.24
CA ILE A 573 -15.70 7.67 -38.60
C ILE A 573 -16.27 8.89 -37.87
N MET A 574 -15.91 9.06 -36.60
CA MET A 574 -16.25 10.23 -35.79
C MET A 574 -14.98 10.97 -35.41
N VAL A 575 -14.84 12.20 -35.85
CA VAL A 575 -13.74 13.08 -35.50
C VAL A 575 -14.10 13.82 -34.22
N VAL A 576 -13.36 13.54 -33.16
CA VAL A 576 -13.54 14.17 -31.85
C VAL A 576 -12.45 15.24 -31.67
N ASP A 577 -12.84 16.49 -31.47
CA ASP A 577 -11.95 17.59 -31.11
C ASP A 577 -12.52 18.40 -29.95
N ARG A 578 -11.70 18.66 -28.92
CA ARG A 578 -12.03 19.46 -27.73
C ARG A 578 -13.37 19.08 -27.05
N GLY A 579 -13.69 17.78 -27.11
CA GLY A 579 -14.88 17.22 -26.46
C GLY A 579 -16.15 17.31 -27.29
N GLU A 580 -16.07 17.61 -28.57
CA GLU A 580 -17.20 17.68 -29.50
C GLU A 580 -16.95 16.76 -30.71
N ILE A 581 -18.00 16.23 -31.34
CA ILE A 581 -17.91 15.53 -32.62
C ILE A 581 -17.99 16.62 -33.71
N VAL A 582 -16.85 16.89 -34.35
CA VAL A 582 -16.74 17.94 -35.38
C VAL A 582 -17.07 17.44 -36.76
N GLU A 583 -16.81 16.16 -37.05
CA GLU A 583 -17.12 15.53 -38.34
C GLU A 583 -17.58 14.09 -38.12
N LYS A 584 -18.49 13.61 -38.97
CA LYS A 584 -19.01 12.24 -38.96
C LYS A 584 -19.34 11.82 -40.40
N GLY A 585 -18.88 10.62 -40.79
CA GLY A 585 -19.16 10.07 -42.11
C GLY A 585 -18.31 8.84 -42.41
N SER A 586 -18.39 8.32 -43.65
CA SER A 586 -17.45 7.31 -44.15
C SER A 586 -16.10 7.93 -44.53
N HIS A 587 -15.10 7.08 -44.76
CA HIS A 587 -13.78 7.53 -45.19
C HIS A 587 -13.83 8.43 -46.44
N ASP A 588 -14.54 7.97 -47.45
CA ASP A 588 -14.61 8.67 -48.76
C ASP A 588 -15.33 10.01 -48.61
N GLU A 589 -16.44 10.06 -47.88
CA GLU A 589 -17.20 11.29 -47.61
C GLU A 589 -16.34 12.34 -46.88
N LEU A 590 -15.59 11.92 -45.88
CA LEU A 590 -14.76 12.83 -45.07
C LEU A 590 -13.50 13.29 -45.83
N ILE A 591 -12.96 12.48 -46.70
CA ILE A 591 -11.85 12.87 -47.58
C ILE A 591 -12.32 13.91 -48.62
N GLU A 592 -13.52 13.74 -49.19
CA GLU A 592 -14.10 14.70 -50.16
C GLU A 592 -14.40 16.06 -49.50
N GLN A 593 -14.84 16.07 -48.23
CA GLN A 593 -15.12 17.29 -47.46
C GLN A 593 -13.89 18.14 -47.18
N LYS A 594 -12.66 17.57 -47.25
CA LYS A 594 -11.38 18.22 -46.98
C LYS A 594 -11.32 18.97 -45.64
N GLY A 595 -12.01 18.44 -44.63
CA GLY A 595 -12.10 19.01 -43.30
C GLY A 595 -10.98 18.58 -42.33
N THR A 596 -11.31 18.49 -41.06
CA THR A 596 -10.38 18.10 -39.97
C THR A 596 -9.87 16.67 -40.16
N TYR A 597 -10.76 15.75 -40.58
CA TYR A 597 -10.36 14.37 -40.88
C TYR A 597 -9.30 14.31 -41.99
N TYR A 598 -9.52 15.03 -43.08
CA TYR A 598 -8.57 15.10 -44.17
C TYR A 598 -7.19 15.58 -43.73
N GLN A 599 -7.15 16.63 -42.89
CA GLN A 599 -5.89 17.15 -42.36
C GLN A 599 -5.20 16.11 -41.44
N LEU A 600 -5.93 15.44 -40.55
CA LEU A 600 -5.40 14.39 -39.67
C LEU A 600 -4.87 13.22 -40.53
N PHE A 601 -5.62 12.79 -41.52
CA PHE A 601 -5.26 11.69 -42.40
C PHE A 601 -3.97 12.01 -43.13
N TYR A 602 -3.88 13.14 -43.83
CA TYR A 602 -2.70 13.54 -44.58
C TYR A 602 -1.48 13.79 -43.70
N ASN A 603 -1.66 14.35 -42.51
CA ASN A 603 -0.54 14.60 -41.59
C ASN A 603 0.05 13.31 -40.99
N GLN A 604 -0.79 12.34 -40.70
CA GLN A 604 -0.36 11.08 -40.09
C GLN A 604 0.10 10.02 -41.09
N PHE A 605 -0.49 9.98 -42.31
CA PHE A 605 -0.38 8.83 -43.20
C PHE A 605 0.17 9.12 -44.60
N LYS A 606 0.39 10.39 -44.96
CA LYS A 606 0.94 10.79 -46.28
C LYS A 606 2.28 10.12 -46.63
N ASN A 607 3.07 9.77 -45.61
CA ASN A 607 4.37 9.12 -45.83
C ASN A 607 4.27 7.59 -46.00
N LEU A 608 3.11 6.97 -45.74
CA LEU A 608 2.93 5.52 -45.86
C LEU A 608 2.41 5.09 -47.24
N GLU A 609 1.61 5.92 -47.91
CA GLU A 609 1.19 5.67 -49.30
C GLU A 609 2.33 5.89 -50.31
N ALA A 610 3.25 6.81 -50.02
CA ALA A 610 4.41 7.05 -50.87
C ALA A 610 5.51 5.97 -50.75
N ALA A 611 5.43 5.08 -49.76
CA ALA A 611 6.37 3.97 -49.55
C ALA A 611 5.84 2.61 -50.05
N GLY A 612 4.64 2.57 -50.59
CA GLY A 612 3.94 1.37 -51.09
C GLY A 612 3.85 1.29 -52.62
N GLU A 613 4.49 2.20 -53.39
CA GLU A 613 4.71 2.07 -54.81
C GLU A 613 6.13 1.55 -55.14
#